data_8c1e120a189bbacf5fac2740b3c559e0
#
_entry.id   8c1e120a189bbacf5fac2740b3c559e0
#
_cell.length_a   1.000
_cell.length_b   1.000
_cell.length_c   1.000
_cell.angle_alpha   90.00
_cell.angle_beta   90.00
_cell.angle_gamma   90.00
#
_symmetry.space_group_name_H-M   'P 1'
#
loop_
_entity.id
_entity.type
_entity.pdbx_description
1 polymer ?
#
loop_
_entity_poly.entity_id
_entity_poly.type
_entity_poly.pdbx_seq_one_letter_code
_entity_poly.pdbx_strand_id
1 'polypeptide(L)'
;MYREYLNARSPLRLLEKGLDGGLGAGNVGVVLGGRGVGKTAVLVGFALDEMLRGGRALHVCVDQSVAHVRAHYDTVFEDFASSARLEDEAAVRLEVERRRSIRVYPPEALSSAKLREAVDLEVGAGAKPSLLIIEGIDCGSLPEDEMVELKTLAGELAAEVWISAGTSEEGAAEVPAAIERFGDLVSVVLALEPEDDAVALRALKDHDNPDLEALHVSLDPRTLLLIRS
;
A
#
# COMPACT_ATOMS: atom_id res chain seq x y z
N MET A 1 -8.64 20.46 12.04
CA MET A 1 -9.85 20.84 11.24
C MET A 1 -9.68 20.56 9.74
N TYR A 2 -8.71 21.15 9.03
CA TYR A 2 -8.54 20.93 7.58
C TYR A 2 -8.13 19.46 7.24
N ARG A 3 -7.23 18.83 7.99
CA ARG A 3 -6.80 17.43 7.81
C ARG A 3 -7.92 16.44 8.06
N GLU A 4 -8.70 16.64 9.11
CA GLU A 4 -9.88 15.80 9.41
C GLU A 4 -10.90 15.84 8.27
N TYR A 5 -11.04 17.01 7.63
CA TYR A 5 -11.91 17.18 6.47
C TYR A 5 -11.39 16.45 5.22
N LEU A 6 -10.08 16.50 4.95
CA LEU A 6 -9.46 15.77 3.86
C LEU A 6 -9.58 14.26 4.06
N ASN A 7 -9.29 13.78 5.27
CA ASN A 7 -9.40 12.37 5.61
C ASN A 7 -10.84 11.86 5.50
N ALA A 8 -11.83 12.60 5.98
CA ALA A 8 -13.23 12.20 5.91
C ALA A 8 -13.77 12.08 4.47
N ARG A 9 -13.12 12.71 3.49
CA ARG A 9 -13.48 12.65 2.06
C ARG A 9 -12.59 11.72 1.24
N SER A 10 -11.55 11.15 1.83
CA SER A 10 -10.67 10.21 1.13
C SER A 10 -11.48 9.02 0.61
N PRO A 11 -11.30 8.61 -0.66
CA PRO A 11 -11.88 7.39 -1.20
C PRO A 11 -11.51 6.14 -0.41
N LEU A 12 -10.38 6.18 0.32
CA LEU A 12 -9.94 5.09 1.20
C LEU A 12 -10.94 4.82 2.35
N ARG A 13 -11.80 5.79 2.71
CA ARG A 13 -12.91 5.53 3.66
C ARG A 13 -13.93 4.55 3.10
N LEU A 14 -14.12 4.52 1.77
CA LEU A 14 -14.97 3.52 1.12
C LEU A 14 -14.27 2.16 1.08
N LEU A 15 -12.97 2.14 0.79
CA LEU A 15 -12.16 0.93 0.84
C LEU A 15 -12.21 0.32 2.26
N GLU A 16 -11.97 1.12 3.29
CA GLU A 16 -12.05 0.66 4.69
C GLU A 16 -13.44 0.12 5.04
N LYS A 17 -14.49 0.79 4.57
CA LYS A 17 -15.86 0.31 4.80
C LYS A 17 -16.15 -0.99 4.07
N GLY A 18 -15.73 -1.11 2.81
CA GLY A 18 -15.93 -2.32 1.99
C GLY A 18 -15.08 -3.50 2.44
N LEU A 19 -14.03 -3.26 3.24
CA LEU A 19 -13.17 -4.28 3.86
C LEU A 19 -13.41 -4.42 5.37
N ASP A 20 -14.61 -4.12 5.84
CA ASP A 20 -15.00 -4.22 7.26
C ASP A 20 -13.97 -3.61 8.24
N GLY A 21 -13.40 -2.46 7.86
CA GLY A 21 -12.43 -1.72 8.67
C GLY A 21 -11.05 -1.57 8.02
N GLY A 22 -10.89 -2.03 6.80
CA GLY A 22 -9.63 -1.98 6.05
C GLY A 22 -8.73 -3.17 6.32
N LEU A 23 -7.42 -3.05 6.04
CA LEU A 23 -6.47 -4.12 6.34
C LEU A 23 -6.33 -4.34 7.86
N GLY A 24 -6.30 -3.26 8.60
CA GLY A 24 -6.12 -3.26 10.05
C GLY A 24 -4.71 -3.54 10.52
N ALA A 25 -4.36 -2.95 11.65
CA ALA A 25 -3.04 -3.07 12.24
C ALA A 25 -2.67 -4.54 12.56
N GLY A 26 -1.43 -4.93 12.30
CA GLY A 26 -0.94 -6.30 12.51
C GLY A 26 -1.24 -7.26 11.36
N ASN A 27 -1.77 -6.76 10.24
CA ASN A 27 -2.14 -7.58 9.11
C ASN A 27 -1.26 -7.34 7.86
N VAL A 28 -1.27 -8.35 6.98
CA VAL A 28 -0.59 -8.31 5.69
C VAL A 28 -1.64 -8.33 4.58
N GLY A 29 -1.55 -7.36 3.67
CA GLY A 29 -2.36 -7.26 2.48
C GLY A 29 -1.53 -7.34 1.21
N VAL A 30 -2.14 -7.78 0.12
CA VAL A 30 -1.51 -7.86 -1.20
C VAL A 30 -2.30 -7.06 -2.22
N VAL A 31 -1.62 -6.22 -2.99
CA VAL A 31 -2.17 -5.52 -4.16
C VAL A 31 -1.68 -6.22 -5.42
N LEU A 32 -2.62 -6.84 -6.13
CA LEU A 32 -2.38 -7.57 -7.38
C LEU A 32 -2.64 -6.69 -8.60
N GLY A 33 -1.88 -6.92 -9.65
CA GLY A 33 -2.16 -6.29 -10.93
C GLY A 33 -1.06 -6.55 -11.95
N GLY A 34 -1.40 -6.40 -13.22
CA GLY A 34 -0.47 -6.47 -14.33
C GLY A 34 0.65 -5.42 -14.22
N ARG A 35 1.63 -5.52 -15.12
CA ARG A 35 2.70 -4.52 -15.19
C ARG A 35 2.12 -3.18 -15.66
N GLY A 36 2.48 -2.09 -14.97
CA GLY A 36 2.07 -0.74 -15.35
C GLY A 36 0.63 -0.37 -15.01
N VAL A 37 -0.16 -1.23 -14.38
CA VAL A 37 -1.58 -0.98 -14.07
C VAL A 37 -1.81 0.03 -12.94
N GLY A 38 -0.75 0.42 -12.19
CA GLY A 38 -0.86 1.45 -11.15
C GLY A 38 -0.70 0.95 -9.71
N LYS A 39 -0.16 -0.26 -9.47
CA LYS A 39 0.06 -0.78 -8.11
C LYS A 39 0.81 0.19 -7.21
N THR A 40 1.93 0.74 -7.68
CA THR A 40 2.71 1.73 -6.94
C THR A 40 1.89 2.97 -6.60
N ALA A 41 1.05 3.47 -7.53
CA ALA A 41 0.21 4.63 -7.28
C ALA A 41 -0.83 4.37 -6.17
N VAL A 42 -1.46 3.19 -6.18
CA VAL A 42 -2.40 2.77 -5.11
C VAL A 42 -1.68 2.71 -3.76
N LEU A 43 -0.51 2.07 -3.69
CA LEU A 43 0.28 1.95 -2.47
C LEU A 43 0.78 3.30 -1.96
N VAL A 44 1.19 4.19 -2.86
CA VAL A 44 1.52 5.59 -2.53
C VAL A 44 0.29 6.33 -2.01
N GLY A 45 -0.89 6.08 -2.58
CA GLY A 45 -2.17 6.61 -2.07
C GLY A 45 -2.44 6.18 -0.62
N PHE A 46 -2.23 4.89 -0.30
CA PHE A 46 -2.33 4.38 1.08
C PHE A 46 -1.33 5.07 2.02
N ALA A 47 -0.07 5.21 1.57
CA ALA A 47 0.96 5.88 2.36
C ALA A 47 0.65 7.36 2.61
N LEU A 48 0.15 8.08 1.60
CA LEU A 48 -0.24 9.48 1.76
C LEU A 48 -1.39 9.64 2.74
N ASP A 49 -2.43 8.81 2.65
CA ASP A 49 -3.56 8.84 3.60
C ASP A 49 -3.07 8.59 5.03
N GLU A 50 -2.24 7.58 5.24
CA GLU A 50 -1.67 7.25 6.55
C GLU A 50 -0.83 8.40 7.11
N MET A 51 0.05 9.00 6.29
CA MET A 51 0.88 10.12 6.73
C MET A 51 0.07 11.39 7.02
N LEU A 52 -0.99 11.66 6.25
CA LEU A 52 -1.92 12.75 6.49
C LEU A 52 -2.73 12.56 7.78
N ARG A 53 -2.96 11.32 8.20
CA ARG A 53 -3.58 10.96 9.49
C ARG A 53 -2.62 11.08 10.68
N GLY A 54 -1.35 11.28 10.40
CA GLY A 54 -0.32 11.43 11.43
C GLY A 54 0.56 10.20 11.64
N GLY A 55 0.30 9.12 10.91
CA GLY A 55 1.12 7.92 10.88
C GLY A 55 2.43 8.11 10.13
N ARG A 56 3.19 7.04 9.98
CA ARG A 56 4.47 7.00 9.27
C ARG A 56 4.52 5.82 8.33
N ALA A 57 5.06 6.04 7.13
CA ALA A 57 5.22 5.01 6.11
C ALA A 57 6.69 4.67 5.89
N LEU A 58 7.02 3.39 5.93
CA LEU A 58 8.27 2.83 5.45
C LEU A 58 8.00 2.12 4.12
N HIS A 59 8.55 2.66 3.03
CA HIS A 59 8.41 2.12 1.68
C HIS A 59 9.70 1.40 1.28
N VAL A 60 9.62 0.10 1.14
CA VAL A 60 10.73 -0.79 0.75
C VAL A 60 10.52 -1.24 -0.68
N CYS A 61 11.50 -1.00 -1.53
CA CYS A 61 11.47 -1.41 -2.94
C CYS A 61 12.67 -2.28 -3.28
N VAL A 62 12.45 -3.22 -4.17
CA VAL A 62 13.48 -4.05 -4.77
C VAL A 62 13.69 -3.61 -6.22
N ASP A 63 14.96 -3.54 -6.62
CA ASP A 63 15.39 -3.22 -8.01
C ASP A 63 14.87 -1.89 -8.55
N GLN A 64 14.75 -0.88 -7.70
CA GLN A 64 14.38 0.48 -8.08
C GLN A 64 15.40 1.49 -7.52
N SER A 65 15.29 2.76 -7.89
CA SER A 65 16.05 3.84 -7.24
C SER A 65 15.17 4.62 -6.27
N VAL A 66 15.78 5.17 -5.22
CA VAL A 66 15.09 6.10 -4.30
C VAL A 66 14.46 7.28 -5.05
N ALA A 67 15.15 7.79 -6.08
CA ALA A 67 14.65 8.90 -6.91
C ALA A 67 13.37 8.50 -7.67
N HIS A 68 13.31 7.27 -8.19
CA HIS A 68 12.14 6.77 -8.89
C HIS A 68 10.93 6.64 -7.95
N VAL A 69 11.12 6.05 -6.78
CA VAL A 69 10.04 5.94 -5.77
C VAL A 69 9.56 7.32 -5.32
N ARG A 70 10.50 8.26 -5.07
CA ARG A 70 10.15 9.64 -4.71
C ARG A 70 9.32 10.33 -5.79
N ALA A 71 9.66 10.15 -7.06
CA ALA A 71 8.91 10.74 -8.16
C ALA A 71 7.44 10.30 -8.17
N HIS A 72 7.13 9.05 -7.84
CA HIS A 72 5.74 8.60 -7.66
C HIS A 72 5.03 9.35 -6.54
N TYR A 73 5.68 9.51 -5.37
CA TYR A 73 5.11 10.29 -4.27
C TYR A 73 4.88 11.75 -4.66
N ASP A 74 5.83 12.36 -5.36
CA ASP A 74 5.74 13.76 -5.77
C ASP A 74 4.57 13.96 -6.75
N THR A 75 4.44 13.09 -7.76
CA THR A 75 3.32 13.13 -8.73
C THR A 75 1.97 12.96 -8.04
N VAL A 76 1.79 11.90 -7.24
CA VAL A 76 0.51 11.63 -6.56
C VAL A 76 0.18 12.74 -5.56
N PHE A 77 1.19 13.30 -4.86
CA PHE A 77 0.97 14.41 -3.94
C PHE A 77 0.56 15.70 -4.67
N GLU A 78 1.18 16.02 -5.81
CA GLU A 78 0.84 17.21 -6.60
C GLU A 78 -0.60 17.16 -7.12
N ASP A 79 -1.01 16.01 -7.64
CA ASP A 79 -2.38 15.80 -8.08
C ASP A 79 -3.38 15.84 -6.90
N PHE A 80 -3.02 15.25 -5.76
CA PHE A 80 -3.80 15.34 -4.54
C PHE A 80 -3.93 16.80 -4.05
N ALA A 81 -2.84 17.54 -3.98
CA ALA A 81 -2.81 18.93 -3.52
C ALA A 81 -3.69 19.82 -4.40
N SER A 82 -3.60 19.63 -5.72
CA SER A 82 -4.42 20.32 -6.72
C SER A 82 -5.91 19.98 -6.57
N SER A 83 -6.25 18.70 -6.50
CA SER A 83 -7.63 18.20 -6.36
C SER A 83 -8.28 18.67 -5.06
N ALA A 84 -7.53 18.58 -3.94
CA ALA A 84 -7.98 19.00 -2.63
C ALA A 84 -7.94 20.52 -2.40
N ARG A 85 -7.35 21.30 -3.31
CA ARG A 85 -7.12 22.75 -3.20
C ARG A 85 -6.45 23.11 -1.88
N LEU A 86 -5.28 22.49 -1.63
CA LEU A 86 -4.53 22.71 -0.39
C LEU A 86 -4.13 24.19 -0.24
N GLU A 87 -4.53 24.82 0.85
CA GLU A 87 -4.17 26.23 1.13
C GLU A 87 -2.71 26.42 1.50
N ASP A 88 -2.11 25.40 2.17
CA ASP A 88 -0.70 25.41 2.61
C ASP A 88 0.01 24.14 2.15
N GLU A 89 0.12 24.01 0.83
CA GLU A 89 0.75 22.84 0.18
C GLU A 89 2.16 22.58 0.70
N ALA A 90 2.96 23.63 0.85
CA ALA A 90 4.37 23.51 1.26
C ALA A 90 4.50 22.90 2.66
N ALA A 91 3.66 23.32 3.62
CA ALA A 91 3.69 22.77 4.97
C ALA A 91 3.23 21.32 5.01
N VAL A 92 2.17 20.98 4.23
CA VAL A 92 1.67 19.60 4.15
C VAL A 92 2.71 18.69 3.48
N ARG A 93 3.35 19.15 2.39
CA ARG A 93 4.44 18.42 1.70
C ARG A 93 5.58 18.12 2.67
N LEU A 94 6.05 19.11 3.42
CA LEU A 94 7.12 18.93 4.39
C LEU A 94 6.76 17.92 5.48
N GLU A 95 5.50 17.91 5.90
CA GLU A 95 5.04 16.94 6.90
C GLU A 95 5.00 15.52 6.35
N VAL A 96 4.49 15.32 5.13
CA VAL A 96 4.52 14.03 4.42
C VAL A 96 5.97 13.54 4.27
N GLU A 97 6.89 14.41 3.82
CA GLU A 97 8.31 14.06 3.69
C GLU A 97 8.95 13.61 5.00
N ARG A 98 8.63 14.25 6.13
CA ARG A 98 9.14 13.87 7.46
C ARG A 98 8.58 12.56 8.01
N ARG A 99 7.46 12.07 7.44
CA ARG A 99 6.78 10.86 7.87
C ARG A 99 7.03 9.67 6.96
N ARG A 100 7.75 9.90 5.85
CA ARG A 100 8.09 8.90 4.86
C ARG A 100 9.55 8.49 4.98
N SER A 101 9.81 7.18 5.02
CA SER A 101 11.12 6.59 4.82
C SER A 101 11.10 5.70 3.58
N ILE A 102 12.14 5.76 2.76
CA ILE A 102 12.31 4.93 1.55
C ILE A 102 13.60 4.13 1.69
N ARG A 103 13.50 2.81 1.49
CA ARG A 103 14.64 1.90 1.44
C ARG A 103 14.60 1.13 0.12
N VAL A 104 15.76 0.98 -0.50
CA VAL A 104 15.90 0.25 -1.76
C VAL A 104 16.96 -0.83 -1.59
N TYR A 105 16.63 -2.02 -2.04
CA TYR A 105 17.51 -3.18 -1.98
C TYR A 105 17.69 -3.80 -3.37
N PRO A 106 18.85 -4.36 -3.69
CA PRO A 106 18.98 -5.26 -4.83
C PRO A 106 18.15 -6.53 -4.60
N PRO A 107 17.71 -7.25 -5.67
CA PRO A 107 16.76 -8.37 -5.57
C PRO A 107 17.17 -9.44 -4.58
N GLU A 108 18.45 -9.77 -4.50
CA GLU A 108 18.97 -10.86 -3.64
C GLU A 108 19.22 -10.42 -2.19
N ALA A 109 19.08 -9.13 -1.88
CA ALA A 109 19.45 -8.59 -0.57
C ALA A 109 18.25 -8.39 0.36
N LEU A 110 17.02 -8.40 -0.14
CA LEU A 110 15.84 -8.25 0.69
C LEU A 110 15.44 -9.60 1.31
N SER A 111 15.34 -9.62 2.63
CA SER A 111 14.81 -10.72 3.44
C SER A 111 14.04 -10.13 4.62
N SER A 112 13.25 -10.94 5.32
CA SER A 112 12.57 -10.53 6.56
C SER A 112 13.56 -9.98 7.59
N ALA A 113 14.74 -10.57 7.72
CA ALA A 113 15.79 -10.09 8.61
C ALA A 113 16.28 -8.67 8.22
N LYS A 114 16.46 -8.39 6.93
CA LYS A 114 16.83 -7.05 6.45
C LYS A 114 15.71 -6.04 6.61
N LEU A 115 14.47 -6.46 6.45
CA LEU A 115 13.31 -5.61 6.71
C LEU A 115 13.22 -5.27 8.20
N ARG A 116 13.42 -6.26 9.08
CA ARG A 116 13.46 -6.05 10.54
C ARG A 116 14.56 -5.07 10.94
N GLU A 117 15.77 -5.20 10.39
CA GLU A 117 16.87 -4.25 10.60
C GLU A 117 16.47 -2.83 10.19
N ALA A 118 15.82 -2.66 9.03
CA ALA A 118 15.34 -1.37 8.59
C ALA A 118 14.29 -0.76 9.52
N VAL A 119 13.35 -1.58 9.99
CA VAL A 119 12.32 -1.18 10.96
C VAL A 119 12.93 -0.80 12.30
N ASP A 120 13.88 -1.58 12.81
CA ASP A 120 14.55 -1.31 14.08
C ASP A 120 15.31 0.02 14.06
N LEU A 121 15.91 0.37 12.91
CA LEU A 121 16.53 1.69 12.71
C LEU A 121 15.52 2.84 12.79
N GLU A 122 14.35 2.68 12.16
CA GLU A 122 13.27 3.70 12.23
C GLU A 122 12.73 3.82 13.67
N VAL A 123 12.48 2.69 14.34
CA VAL A 123 12.01 2.67 15.74
C VAL A 123 13.05 3.29 16.68
N GLY A 124 14.32 2.95 16.51
CA GLY A 124 15.43 3.53 17.29
C GLY A 124 15.58 5.03 17.09
N ALA A 125 15.21 5.55 15.92
CA ALA A 125 15.16 6.98 15.62
C ALA A 125 13.89 7.69 16.13
N GLY A 126 12.98 6.97 16.81
CA GLY A 126 11.68 7.50 17.25
C GLY A 126 10.67 7.69 16.11
N ALA A 127 10.88 7.01 14.98
CA ALA A 127 10.08 7.10 13.77
C ALA A 127 9.34 5.79 13.47
N LYS A 128 8.76 5.14 14.49
CA LYS A 128 8.03 3.87 14.35
C LYS A 128 7.02 3.94 13.20
N PRO A 129 7.15 3.09 12.15
CA PRO A 129 6.18 3.06 11.07
C PRO A 129 4.87 2.40 11.50
N SER A 130 3.75 2.96 11.04
CA SER A 130 2.40 2.38 11.15
C SER A 130 1.95 1.72 9.85
N LEU A 131 2.70 1.97 8.77
CA LEU A 131 2.49 1.36 7.45
C LEU A 131 3.82 0.95 6.84
N LEU A 132 3.92 -0.31 6.40
CA LEU A 132 5.01 -0.82 5.58
C LEU A 132 4.48 -1.12 4.17
N ILE A 133 5.21 -0.68 3.16
CA ILE A 133 4.97 -1.03 1.76
C ILE A 133 6.18 -1.82 1.26
N ILE A 134 5.95 -2.93 0.58
CA ILE A 134 7.00 -3.77 0.01
C ILE A 134 6.70 -4.00 -1.47
N GLU A 135 7.56 -3.50 -2.34
CA GLU A 135 7.42 -3.65 -3.79
C GLU A 135 8.60 -4.36 -4.43
N GLY A 136 8.31 -5.10 -5.51
CA GLY A 136 9.32 -5.77 -6.32
C GLY A 136 9.72 -7.16 -5.82
N ILE A 137 9.00 -7.71 -4.83
CA ILE A 137 9.18 -9.11 -4.44
C ILE A 137 8.26 -10.01 -5.27
N ASP A 138 8.73 -11.21 -5.55
CA ASP A 138 7.92 -12.24 -6.21
C ASP A 138 7.27 -13.14 -5.16
N CYS A 139 5.97 -12.94 -4.93
CA CYS A 139 5.20 -13.76 -4.00
C CYS A 139 5.17 -15.25 -4.38
N GLY A 140 5.39 -15.58 -5.66
CA GLY A 140 5.44 -16.97 -6.13
C GLY A 140 6.66 -17.73 -5.59
N SER A 141 7.78 -17.04 -5.44
CA SER A 141 9.03 -17.59 -4.93
C SER A 141 9.31 -17.29 -3.45
N LEU A 142 8.49 -16.44 -2.80
CA LEU A 142 8.68 -16.07 -1.40
C LEU A 142 8.47 -17.29 -0.49
N PRO A 143 9.46 -17.72 0.34
CA PRO A 143 9.28 -18.79 1.30
C PRO A 143 8.17 -18.49 2.31
N GLU A 144 7.49 -19.53 2.80
CA GLU A 144 6.40 -19.37 3.77
C GLU A 144 6.88 -18.79 5.11
N ASP A 145 8.06 -19.19 5.57
CA ASP A 145 8.70 -18.65 6.76
C ASP A 145 9.00 -17.16 6.68
N GLU A 146 9.37 -16.64 5.51
CA GLU A 146 9.50 -15.20 5.27
C GLU A 146 8.14 -14.48 5.42
N MET A 147 7.04 -15.06 4.94
CA MET A 147 5.70 -14.49 5.12
C MET A 147 5.26 -14.54 6.60
N VAL A 148 5.59 -15.62 7.33
CA VAL A 148 5.36 -15.71 8.79
C VAL A 148 6.09 -14.60 9.54
N GLU A 149 7.36 -14.34 9.18
CA GLU A 149 8.13 -13.24 9.76
C GLU A 149 7.53 -11.87 9.44
N LEU A 150 7.04 -11.65 8.22
CA LEU A 150 6.35 -10.41 7.85
C LEU A 150 5.07 -10.20 8.68
N LYS A 151 4.27 -11.25 8.85
CA LYS A 151 3.06 -11.21 9.68
C LYS A 151 3.38 -10.94 11.15
N THR A 152 4.44 -11.57 11.66
CA THR A 152 4.94 -11.35 13.02
C THR A 152 5.38 -9.90 13.21
N LEU A 153 6.16 -9.37 12.26
CA LEU A 153 6.63 -7.98 12.29
C LEU A 153 5.47 -6.98 12.26
N ALA A 154 4.45 -7.23 11.41
CA ALA A 154 3.23 -6.44 11.38
C ALA A 154 2.55 -6.37 12.76
N GLY A 155 2.41 -7.52 13.43
CA GLY A 155 1.82 -7.63 14.76
C GLY A 155 2.63 -6.89 15.84
N GLU A 156 3.95 -7.06 15.88
CA GLU A 156 4.84 -6.39 16.84
C GLU A 156 4.83 -4.87 16.70
N LEU A 157 4.73 -4.40 15.45
CA LEU A 157 4.63 -2.98 15.16
C LEU A 157 3.22 -2.41 15.38
N ALA A 158 2.20 -3.26 15.41
CA ALA A 158 0.82 -2.85 15.21
C ALA A 158 0.69 -1.99 13.94
N ALA A 159 1.31 -2.42 12.84
CA ALA A 159 1.34 -1.72 11.56
C ALA A 159 0.62 -2.54 10.48
N GLU A 160 0.15 -1.86 9.44
CA GLU A 160 -0.29 -2.52 8.21
C GLU A 160 0.92 -2.82 7.33
N VAL A 161 0.93 -3.99 6.70
CA VAL A 161 1.93 -4.35 5.68
C VAL A 161 1.26 -4.60 4.35
N TRP A 162 1.59 -3.82 3.34
CA TRP A 162 1.08 -3.99 1.99
C TRP A 162 2.19 -4.42 1.04
N ILE A 163 1.93 -5.47 0.27
CA ILE A 163 2.87 -6.04 -0.71
C ILE A 163 2.29 -5.87 -2.11
N SER A 164 3.10 -5.41 -3.07
CA SER A 164 2.70 -5.47 -4.48
C SER A 164 3.06 -6.81 -5.09
N ALA A 165 2.13 -7.42 -5.82
CA ALA A 165 2.38 -8.65 -6.57
C ALA A 165 1.92 -8.53 -8.02
N GLY A 166 2.64 -9.21 -8.92
CA GLY A 166 2.31 -9.26 -10.33
C GLY A 166 1.24 -10.32 -10.62
N THR A 167 0.39 -10.06 -11.62
CA THR A 167 -0.49 -11.04 -12.25
C THR A 167 -0.18 -11.14 -13.74
N SER A 168 -0.81 -12.09 -14.43
CA SER A 168 -0.89 -12.09 -15.89
C SER A 168 -1.55 -10.80 -16.42
N GLU A 169 -1.40 -10.53 -17.71
CA GLU A 169 -2.00 -9.34 -18.34
C GLU A 169 -3.52 -9.31 -18.27
N GLU A 170 -4.16 -10.46 -18.16
CA GLU A 170 -5.63 -10.59 -18.06
C GLU A 170 -6.18 -10.26 -16.65
N GLY A 171 -5.30 -9.95 -15.68
CA GLY A 171 -5.71 -9.71 -14.30
C GLY A 171 -5.91 -11.00 -13.49
N ALA A 172 -6.55 -10.89 -12.33
CA ALA A 172 -6.84 -12.01 -11.44
C ALA A 172 -8.32 -12.03 -11.08
N ALA A 173 -9.04 -13.04 -11.57
CA ALA A 173 -10.45 -13.25 -11.20
C ALA A 173 -10.59 -13.80 -9.77
N GLU A 174 -9.60 -14.54 -9.30
CA GLU A 174 -9.52 -15.18 -7.98
C GLU A 174 -8.14 -14.96 -7.37
N VAL A 175 -7.97 -15.28 -6.08
CA VAL A 175 -6.67 -15.25 -5.42
C VAL A 175 -5.72 -16.23 -6.11
N PRO A 176 -4.57 -15.79 -6.66
CA PRO A 176 -3.63 -16.72 -7.29
C PRO A 176 -3.08 -17.73 -6.29
N ALA A 177 -2.89 -18.99 -6.72
CA ALA A 177 -2.36 -20.07 -5.89
C ALA A 177 -1.03 -19.71 -5.18
N ALA A 178 -0.21 -18.86 -5.82
CA ALA A 178 1.03 -18.32 -5.23
C ALA A 178 0.80 -17.51 -3.96
N ILE A 179 -0.39 -16.93 -3.78
CA ILE A 179 -0.77 -16.14 -2.59
C ILE A 179 -1.70 -16.97 -1.70
N GLU A 180 -2.61 -17.75 -2.29
CA GLU A 180 -3.56 -18.61 -1.57
C GLU A 180 -2.83 -19.57 -0.60
N ARG A 181 -1.65 -20.08 -0.98
CA ARG A 181 -0.82 -20.94 -0.12
C ARG A 181 -0.42 -20.32 1.22
N PHE A 182 -0.45 -19.00 1.36
CA PHE A 182 -0.15 -18.32 2.62
C PHE A 182 -1.33 -18.30 3.59
N GLY A 183 -2.53 -18.72 3.15
CA GLY A 183 -3.69 -18.84 4.02
C GLY A 183 -3.95 -17.58 4.84
N ASP A 184 -4.03 -17.74 6.15
CA ASP A 184 -4.37 -16.65 7.09
C ASP A 184 -3.22 -15.65 7.33
N LEU A 185 -2.01 -15.91 6.81
CA LEU A 185 -0.90 -14.96 6.86
C LEU A 185 -1.19 -13.71 6.01
N VAL A 186 -1.97 -13.85 4.92
CA VAL A 186 -2.45 -12.75 4.09
C VAL A 186 -3.92 -12.50 4.37
N SER A 187 -4.24 -11.37 4.97
CA SER A 187 -5.60 -11.04 5.42
C SER A 187 -6.47 -10.44 4.33
N VAL A 188 -5.89 -9.61 3.46
CA VAL A 188 -6.61 -8.92 2.37
C VAL A 188 -5.86 -9.09 1.05
N VAL A 189 -6.60 -9.35 -0.02
CA VAL A 189 -6.06 -9.34 -1.40
C VAL A 189 -6.92 -8.43 -2.26
N LEU A 190 -6.31 -7.40 -2.82
CA LEU A 190 -6.93 -6.47 -3.76
C LEU A 190 -6.42 -6.72 -5.17
N ALA A 191 -7.30 -6.77 -6.14
CA ALA A 191 -6.93 -6.80 -7.57
C ALA A 191 -7.17 -5.43 -8.21
N LEU A 192 -6.25 -5.02 -9.07
CA LEU A 192 -6.39 -3.87 -9.96
C LEU A 192 -6.82 -4.36 -11.33
N GLU A 193 -8.01 -3.96 -11.74
CA GLU A 193 -8.63 -4.38 -13.00
C GLU A 193 -8.77 -3.13 -13.90
N PRO A 194 -8.04 -3.08 -15.04
CA PRO A 194 -8.22 -2.02 -16.01
C PRO A 194 -9.64 -2.02 -16.58
N GLU A 195 -10.27 -0.83 -16.58
CA GLU A 195 -11.52 -0.54 -17.25
C GLU A 195 -11.28 0.56 -18.29
N ASP A 196 -12.31 0.95 -19.07
CA ASP A 196 -12.16 1.90 -20.18
C ASP A 196 -11.50 3.23 -19.75
N ASP A 197 -11.96 3.83 -18.64
CA ASP A 197 -11.51 5.16 -18.17
C ASP A 197 -10.86 5.14 -16.78
N ALA A 198 -10.75 4.00 -16.13
CA ALA A 198 -10.25 3.86 -14.76
C ALA A 198 -9.60 2.48 -14.52
N VAL A 199 -9.03 2.30 -13.34
CA VAL A 199 -8.60 1.00 -12.88
C VAL A 199 -9.39 0.68 -11.61
N ALA A 200 -10.32 -0.27 -11.69
CA ALA A 200 -11.13 -0.68 -10.56
C ALA A 200 -10.30 -1.42 -9.49
N LEU A 201 -10.59 -1.17 -8.23
CA LEU A 201 -10.09 -1.97 -7.11
C LEU A 201 -11.16 -2.98 -6.71
N ARG A 202 -10.81 -4.26 -6.75
CA ARG A 202 -11.69 -5.35 -6.35
C ARG A 202 -11.06 -6.17 -5.22
N ALA A 203 -11.83 -6.46 -4.18
CA ALA A 203 -11.43 -7.42 -3.15
C ALA A 203 -11.54 -8.85 -3.70
N LEU A 204 -10.47 -9.62 -3.57
CA LEU A 204 -10.44 -11.06 -3.81
C LEU A 204 -10.43 -11.86 -2.51
N LYS A 205 -9.97 -11.24 -1.44
CA LYS A 205 -9.99 -11.76 -0.08
C LYS A 205 -10.15 -10.58 0.89
N ASP A 206 -10.98 -10.78 1.90
CA ASP A 206 -11.17 -9.84 3.02
C ASP A 206 -11.25 -10.63 4.32
N HIS A 207 -10.09 -10.83 4.97
CA HIS A 207 -9.99 -11.60 6.21
C HIS A 207 -10.68 -12.97 6.08
N ASP A 208 -11.56 -13.30 7.00
CA ASP A 208 -12.39 -14.51 6.97
C ASP A 208 -13.80 -14.25 6.40
N ASN A 209 -14.05 -13.07 5.82
CA ASN A 209 -15.34 -12.71 5.25
C ASN A 209 -15.55 -13.39 3.91
N PRO A 210 -16.53 -14.30 3.77
CA PRO A 210 -16.85 -14.96 2.51
C PRO A 210 -17.66 -14.06 1.54
N ASP A 211 -18.31 -13.01 2.07
CA ASP A 211 -19.19 -12.12 1.33
C ASP A 211 -18.44 -10.84 0.94
N LEU A 212 -17.72 -10.88 -0.18
CA LEU A 212 -16.95 -9.74 -0.66
C LEU A 212 -17.87 -8.64 -1.23
N GLU A 213 -17.83 -7.47 -0.65
CA GLU A 213 -18.56 -6.30 -1.14
C GLU A 213 -17.78 -5.55 -2.22
N ALA A 214 -18.51 -4.80 -3.06
CA ALA A 214 -17.89 -3.89 -4.01
C ALA A 214 -17.24 -2.71 -3.27
N LEU A 215 -15.98 -2.43 -3.56
CA LEU A 215 -15.22 -1.40 -2.86
C LEU A 215 -15.61 0.03 -3.28
N HIS A 216 -16.21 0.18 -4.47
CA HIS A 216 -16.56 1.48 -5.05
C HIS A 216 -15.39 2.48 -5.07
N VAL A 217 -14.19 1.95 -5.33
CA VAL A 217 -12.94 2.72 -5.42
C VAL A 217 -12.21 2.30 -6.69
N SER A 218 -11.74 3.29 -7.43
CA SER A 218 -10.92 3.10 -8.62
C SER A 218 -9.69 4.02 -8.57
N LEU A 219 -8.68 3.70 -9.36
CA LEU A 219 -7.54 4.56 -9.64
C LEU A 219 -7.82 5.32 -10.94
N ASP A 220 -7.73 6.66 -10.91
CA ASP A 220 -7.71 7.48 -12.13
C ASP A 220 -6.32 7.37 -12.78
N PRO A 221 -6.19 6.83 -13.99
CA PRO A 221 -4.88 6.63 -14.62
C PRO A 221 -4.20 7.96 -15.05
N ARG A 222 -4.93 9.08 -15.07
CA ARG A 222 -4.40 10.40 -15.45
C ARG A 222 -3.78 11.12 -14.27
N THR A 223 -4.41 11.04 -13.11
CA THR A 223 -3.97 11.73 -11.88
C THR A 223 -3.32 10.79 -10.88
N LEU A 224 -3.35 9.49 -11.13
CA LEU A 224 -2.89 8.45 -10.21
C LEU A 224 -3.53 8.53 -8.80
N LEU A 225 -4.68 9.19 -8.69
CA LEU A 225 -5.43 9.30 -7.45
C LEU A 225 -6.48 8.20 -7.34
N LEU A 226 -6.68 7.74 -6.12
CA LEU A 226 -7.85 6.94 -5.80
C LEU A 226 -9.10 7.84 -5.85
N ILE A 227 -10.12 7.38 -6.53
CA ILE A 227 -11.40 8.07 -6.73
C ILE A 227 -12.56 7.14 -6.38
N ARG A 228 -13.74 7.70 -6.21
CA ARG A 228 -14.97 6.92 -6.11
C ARG A 228 -15.38 6.46 -7.50
N SER A 229 -15.68 5.17 -7.64
CA SER A 229 -16.31 4.60 -8.84
C SER A 229 -17.81 4.69 -8.80
#